data_caf813295def38b67e9ff39c79b1633a
#
_entry.id   caf813295def38b67e9ff39c79b1633a
#
_cell.length_a   1.000
_cell.length_b   1.000
_cell.length_c   1.000
_cell.angle_alpha   90.00
_cell.angle_beta   90.00
_cell.angle_gamma   90.00
#
_symmetry.space_group_name_H-M   'P 1'
#
loop_
_entity.id
_entity.type
_entity.pdbx_description
1 polymer ?
#
loop_
_entity_poly.entity_id
_entity_poly.type
_entity_poly.pdbx_seq_one_letter_code
_entity_poly.pdbx_strand_id
1 'polypeptide(L)'
;GSAIRLTIARYYTPSGRCIQKPYVKGNDMNYEMDLVKRYEHGEFFSQDSIKQDHSTIYYTANGRPVYGGGGIMPDIFVPQDTTGVTSYYTAAVSRGLTIQFSFQYTDTHRAELQKYDTEASLLQYLKRQNILEQFARFAEKKGLKRRNILMYKSQKLFEKNLYGNIIYNMLGIEAYIQYLNQTDKTVLKALEVLEKGESFPKAPEETVEIKVNDEGNKKETAQADSTGKKPSH
;
A
#
# COMPACT_ATOMS: atom_id res chain seq x y z
N GLY A 1 12.86 23.23 -16.73
CA GLY A 1 12.92 22.21 -17.78
C GLY A 1 11.78 21.20 -17.59
N SER A 2 11.28 20.65 -18.68
CA SER A 2 10.26 19.60 -18.65
C SER A 2 10.93 18.22 -18.52
N ALA A 3 10.31 17.29 -17.81
CA ALA A 3 10.79 15.92 -17.66
C ALA A 3 9.66 14.94 -17.98
N ILE A 4 10.02 13.79 -18.58
CA ILE A 4 9.10 12.69 -18.87
C ILE A 4 9.59 11.45 -18.14
N ARG A 5 8.67 10.75 -17.47
CA ARG A 5 8.91 9.45 -16.83
C ARG A 5 8.06 8.40 -17.51
N LEU A 6 8.73 7.40 -18.11
CA LEU A 6 8.06 6.31 -18.83
C LEU A 6 8.44 4.96 -18.22
N THR A 7 7.46 4.06 -18.16
CA THR A 7 7.69 2.64 -17.84
C THR A 7 8.12 1.92 -19.11
N ILE A 8 9.33 1.35 -19.11
CA ILE A 8 9.94 0.70 -20.29
C ILE A 8 10.17 -0.81 -20.10
N ALA A 9 9.93 -1.36 -18.91
CA ALA A 9 10.18 -2.76 -18.62
C ALA A 9 9.10 -3.36 -17.71
N ARG A 10 8.96 -4.69 -17.77
CA ARG A 10 8.15 -5.47 -16.86
C ARG A 10 9.06 -6.22 -15.90
N TYR A 11 8.59 -6.39 -14.67
CA TYR A 11 9.28 -7.18 -13.65
C TYR A 11 8.63 -8.54 -13.49
N TYR A 12 9.48 -9.55 -13.36
CA TYR A 12 9.06 -10.93 -13.18
C TYR A 12 9.63 -11.48 -11.88
N THR A 13 8.86 -12.32 -11.21
CA THR A 13 9.35 -13.08 -10.06
C THR A 13 10.29 -14.19 -10.52
N PRO A 14 11.09 -14.81 -9.62
CA PRO A 14 11.92 -15.98 -9.97
C PRO A 14 11.12 -17.15 -10.57
N SER A 15 9.82 -17.26 -10.27
CA SER A 15 8.93 -18.26 -10.88
C SER A 15 8.47 -17.89 -12.30
N GLY A 16 8.91 -16.78 -12.87
CA GLY A 16 8.48 -16.29 -14.19
C GLY A 16 7.18 -15.52 -14.22
N ARG A 17 6.51 -15.34 -13.08
CA ARG A 17 5.24 -14.63 -12.96
C ARG A 17 5.44 -13.11 -13.08
N CYS A 18 4.70 -12.46 -13.98
CA CYS A 18 4.68 -11.00 -14.06
C CYS A 18 3.84 -10.43 -12.91
N ILE A 19 4.38 -9.44 -12.20
CA ILE A 19 3.66 -8.76 -11.11
C ILE A 19 2.70 -7.69 -11.63
N GLN A 20 2.87 -7.27 -12.88
CA GLN A 20 2.06 -6.23 -13.49
C GLN A 20 0.84 -6.83 -14.19
N LYS A 21 -0.31 -6.17 -14.03
CA LYS A 21 -1.51 -6.50 -14.79
C LYS A 21 -1.25 -6.35 -16.30
N PRO A 22 -1.77 -7.24 -17.16
CA PRO A 22 -1.70 -7.07 -18.59
C PRO A 22 -2.28 -5.72 -19.04
N TYR A 23 -1.52 -4.99 -19.85
CA TYR A 23 -1.91 -3.72 -20.43
C TYR A 23 -2.33 -3.93 -21.89
N VAL A 24 -3.49 -3.41 -22.25
CA VAL A 24 -3.99 -3.41 -23.62
C VAL A 24 -3.94 -1.98 -24.15
N LYS A 25 -3.16 -1.76 -25.21
CA LYS A 25 -3.03 -0.44 -25.83
C LYS A 25 -4.41 0.09 -26.28
N GLY A 26 -4.73 1.33 -25.91
CA GLY A 26 -6.01 1.97 -26.21
C GLY A 26 -7.12 1.69 -25.18
N ASN A 27 -6.81 0.96 -24.09
CA ASN A 27 -7.75 0.69 -22.99
C ASN A 27 -7.21 1.17 -21.64
N ASP A 28 -6.67 2.37 -21.61
CA ASP A 28 -5.99 2.96 -20.46
C ASP A 28 -6.95 3.15 -19.27
N MET A 29 -8.17 3.59 -19.55
CA MET A 29 -9.19 3.80 -18.53
C MET A 29 -9.54 2.51 -17.77
N ASN A 30 -9.57 1.37 -18.45
CA ASN A 30 -9.86 0.10 -17.76
C ASN A 30 -8.69 -0.35 -16.85
N TYR A 31 -7.47 0.00 -17.23
CA TYR A 31 -6.29 -0.24 -16.40
C TYR A 31 -6.29 0.64 -15.15
N GLU A 32 -6.55 1.94 -15.30
CA GLU A 32 -6.59 2.90 -14.20
C GLU A 32 -7.74 2.63 -13.22
N MET A 33 -8.90 2.26 -13.76
CA MET A 33 -10.10 1.95 -12.95
C MET A 33 -10.05 0.58 -12.26
N ASP A 34 -9.04 -0.24 -12.50
CA ASP A 34 -8.95 -1.58 -11.90
C ASP A 34 -8.95 -1.55 -10.37
N LEU A 35 -8.15 -0.68 -9.78
CA LEU A 35 -8.08 -0.53 -8.32
C LEU A 35 -9.43 -0.12 -7.73
N VAL A 36 -10.17 0.76 -8.41
CA VAL A 36 -11.50 1.21 -7.98
C VAL A 36 -12.49 0.04 -8.05
N LYS A 37 -12.48 -0.72 -9.13
CA LYS A 37 -13.35 -1.91 -9.31
C LYS A 37 -13.08 -2.96 -8.23
N ARG A 38 -11.81 -3.22 -7.92
CA ARG A 38 -11.43 -4.15 -6.85
C ARG A 38 -11.91 -3.68 -5.48
N TYR A 39 -11.82 -2.38 -5.23
CA TYR A 39 -12.36 -1.78 -4.01
C TYR A 39 -13.88 -1.96 -3.93
N GLU A 40 -14.61 -1.65 -5.00
CA GLU A 40 -16.07 -1.80 -5.09
C GLU A 40 -16.51 -3.26 -4.94
N HIS A 41 -15.73 -4.22 -5.45
CA HIS A 41 -15.98 -5.66 -5.28
C HIS A 41 -15.66 -6.17 -3.87
N GLY A 42 -15.08 -5.34 -2.99
CA GLY A 42 -14.78 -5.73 -1.62
C GLY A 42 -13.51 -6.54 -1.43
N GLU A 43 -12.62 -6.62 -2.44
CA GLU A 43 -11.38 -7.41 -2.40
C GLU A 43 -10.40 -6.97 -1.28
N PHE A 44 -10.51 -5.72 -0.82
CA PHE A 44 -9.71 -5.21 0.29
C PHE A 44 -10.28 -5.56 1.67
N PHE A 45 -11.51 -6.04 1.73
CA PHE A 45 -12.23 -6.27 2.98
C PHE A 45 -12.52 -7.75 3.25
N SER A 46 -12.59 -8.58 2.20
CA SER A 46 -12.89 -10.01 2.31
C SER A 46 -12.03 -10.82 1.35
N GLN A 47 -11.45 -11.89 1.85
CA GLN A 47 -10.69 -12.84 1.05
C GLN A 47 -11.56 -13.52 -0.02
N ASP A 48 -12.82 -13.80 0.31
CA ASP A 48 -13.77 -14.48 -0.59
C ASP A 48 -14.17 -13.61 -1.81
N SER A 49 -13.96 -12.30 -1.70
CA SER A 49 -14.23 -11.35 -2.79
C SER A 49 -13.11 -11.30 -3.83
N ILE A 50 -11.95 -11.90 -3.53
CA ILE A 50 -10.78 -11.82 -4.42
C ILE A 50 -10.93 -12.82 -5.54
N LYS A 51 -10.98 -12.31 -6.77
CA LYS A 51 -11.01 -13.14 -7.98
C LYS A 51 -9.58 -13.52 -8.37
N GLN A 52 -9.21 -14.77 -8.18
CA GLN A 52 -7.97 -15.31 -8.71
C GLN A 52 -8.17 -15.84 -10.13
N ASP A 53 -7.27 -15.45 -11.02
CA ASP A 53 -7.16 -16.07 -12.33
C ASP A 53 -6.28 -17.33 -12.21
N HIS A 54 -6.90 -18.49 -12.30
CA HIS A 54 -6.22 -19.80 -12.25
C HIS A 54 -5.79 -20.31 -13.63
N SER A 55 -5.91 -19.51 -14.69
CA SER A 55 -5.60 -19.92 -16.06
C SER A 55 -4.12 -20.21 -16.29
N THR A 56 -3.24 -19.54 -15.53
CA THR A 56 -1.78 -19.70 -15.67
C THR A 56 -1.16 -20.03 -14.32
N ILE A 57 -0.56 -21.22 -14.24
CA ILE A 57 0.09 -21.71 -13.03
C ILE A 57 1.61 -21.59 -13.21
N TYR A 58 2.27 -21.07 -12.19
CA TYR A 58 3.72 -21.00 -12.07
C TYR A 58 4.14 -21.76 -10.82
N TYR A 59 5.43 -22.14 -10.75
CA TYR A 59 5.96 -22.86 -9.60
C TYR A 59 7.12 -22.10 -8.97
N THR A 60 7.13 -22.03 -7.65
CA THR A 60 8.27 -21.51 -6.91
C THR A 60 9.44 -22.48 -6.99
N ALA A 61 10.63 -22.05 -6.59
CA ALA A 61 11.80 -22.93 -6.52
C ALA A 61 11.59 -24.18 -5.66
N ASN A 62 10.67 -24.11 -4.68
CA ASN A 62 10.29 -25.23 -3.81
C ASN A 62 9.08 -26.02 -4.32
N GLY A 63 8.72 -25.89 -5.60
CA GLY A 63 7.63 -26.63 -6.22
C GLY A 63 6.20 -26.21 -5.84
N ARG A 64 6.04 -25.10 -5.08
CA ARG A 64 4.71 -24.63 -4.72
C ARG A 64 4.02 -23.96 -5.90
N PRO A 65 2.76 -24.35 -6.23
CA PRO A 65 1.98 -23.67 -7.28
C PRO A 65 1.61 -22.24 -6.85
N VAL A 66 1.75 -21.29 -7.77
CA VAL A 66 1.34 -19.90 -7.63
C VAL A 66 0.68 -19.43 -8.92
N TYR A 67 -0.26 -18.51 -8.84
CA TYR A 67 -1.05 -18.10 -9.99
C TYR A 67 -0.61 -16.74 -10.52
N GLY A 68 -0.79 -16.54 -11.84
CA GLY A 68 -0.56 -15.27 -12.53
C GLY A 68 -1.81 -14.38 -12.53
N GLY A 69 -1.86 -13.41 -13.46
CA GLY A 69 -3.06 -12.59 -13.68
C GLY A 69 -2.99 -11.16 -13.13
N GLY A 70 -1.80 -10.71 -12.71
CA GLY A 70 -1.56 -9.35 -12.21
C GLY A 70 -1.57 -9.26 -10.70
N GLY A 71 -0.42 -8.86 -10.17
CA GLY A 71 -0.16 -8.79 -8.74
C GLY A 71 0.29 -10.11 -8.12
N ILE A 72 0.49 -10.08 -6.82
CA ILE A 72 0.88 -11.23 -5.99
C ILE A 72 -0.18 -11.39 -4.91
N MET A 73 -0.82 -12.56 -4.89
CA MET A 73 -1.78 -12.90 -3.84
C MET A 73 -1.03 -13.22 -2.54
N PRO A 74 -1.39 -12.58 -1.42
CA PRO A 74 -0.83 -12.93 -0.11
C PRO A 74 -1.34 -14.28 0.35
N ASP A 75 -0.51 -15.03 1.08
CA ASP A 75 -0.89 -16.31 1.68
C ASP A 75 -1.79 -16.12 2.91
N ILE A 76 -1.58 -15.03 3.61
CA ILE A 76 -2.39 -14.64 4.78
C ILE A 76 -3.05 -13.31 4.47
N PHE A 77 -4.36 -13.32 4.34
CA PHE A 77 -5.12 -12.12 4.08
C PHE A 77 -5.36 -11.33 5.38
N VAL A 78 -5.03 -10.05 5.35
CA VAL A 78 -5.35 -9.11 6.43
C VAL A 78 -6.25 -8.02 5.86
N PRO A 79 -7.53 -7.97 6.25
CA PRO A 79 -8.47 -7.00 5.71
C PRO A 79 -8.10 -5.57 6.09
N GLN A 80 -8.37 -4.64 5.18
CA GLN A 80 -8.20 -3.22 5.45
C GLN A 80 -9.13 -2.77 6.57
N ASP A 81 -8.56 -2.11 7.59
CA ASP A 81 -9.33 -1.56 8.69
C ASP A 81 -9.96 -0.22 8.32
N THR A 82 -11.27 -0.19 8.19
CA THR A 82 -12.06 1.02 7.96
C THR A 82 -12.74 1.54 9.22
N THR A 83 -12.44 0.94 10.37
CA THR A 83 -13.05 1.32 11.65
C THR A 83 -12.77 2.78 11.97
N GLY A 84 -13.82 3.53 12.24
CA GLY A 84 -13.72 4.95 12.59
C GLY A 84 -13.51 5.90 11.42
N VAL A 85 -13.46 5.42 10.16
CA VAL A 85 -13.44 6.30 9.00
C VAL A 85 -14.79 7.02 8.89
N THR A 86 -14.76 8.35 8.85
CA THR A 86 -15.94 9.20 8.68
C THR A 86 -15.73 10.16 7.52
N SER A 87 -16.84 10.70 6.99
CA SER A 87 -16.77 11.72 5.92
C SER A 87 -15.98 12.96 6.33
N TYR A 88 -15.96 13.32 7.62
CA TYR A 88 -15.14 14.40 8.13
C TYR A 88 -13.64 14.09 8.05
N TYR A 89 -13.26 12.87 8.47
CA TYR A 89 -11.87 12.40 8.36
C TYR A 89 -11.42 12.34 6.91
N THR A 90 -12.23 11.72 6.04
CA THR A 90 -11.91 11.64 4.61
C THR A 90 -11.74 13.01 3.98
N ALA A 91 -12.64 13.97 4.27
CA ALA A 91 -12.54 15.33 3.77
C ALA A 91 -11.28 16.06 4.30
N ALA A 92 -10.89 15.84 5.55
CA ALA A 92 -9.71 16.44 6.14
C ALA A 92 -8.42 15.92 5.47
N VAL A 93 -8.34 14.60 5.25
CA VAL A 93 -7.17 13.95 4.65
C VAL A 93 -7.07 14.26 3.15
N SER A 94 -8.15 14.13 2.38
CA SER A 94 -8.16 14.39 0.94
C SER A 94 -7.83 15.84 0.59
N ARG A 95 -8.15 16.79 1.46
CA ARG A 95 -7.77 18.21 1.35
C ARG A 95 -6.36 18.51 1.87
N GLY A 96 -5.62 17.50 2.36
CA GLY A 96 -4.28 17.65 2.91
C GLY A 96 -4.22 18.45 4.22
N LEU A 97 -5.34 18.66 4.93
CA LEU A 97 -5.39 19.52 6.11
C LEU A 97 -4.60 18.95 7.29
N THR A 98 -4.54 17.63 7.42
CA THR A 98 -3.77 16.97 8.48
C THR A 98 -2.27 17.21 8.30
N ILE A 99 -1.77 17.13 7.08
CA ILE A 99 -0.35 17.38 6.75
C ILE A 99 -0.02 18.86 6.97
N GLN A 100 -0.87 19.77 6.46
CA GLN A 100 -0.68 21.21 6.61
C GLN A 100 -0.64 21.64 8.09
N PHE A 101 -1.58 21.12 8.89
CA PHE A 101 -1.61 21.38 10.32
C PHE A 101 -0.37 20.85 11.02
N SER A 102 0.00 19.59 10.77
CA SER A 102 1.16 18.96 11.42
C SER A 102 2.45 19.70 11.09
N PHE A 103 2.62 20.16 9.85
CA PHE A 103 3.75 20.98 9.45
C PHE A 103 3.77 22.30 10.21
N GLN A 104 2.65 23.05 10.22
CA GLN A 104 2.53 24.33 10.93
C GLN A 104 2.74 24.15 12.42
N TYR A 105 2.18 23.10 13.05
CA TYR A 105 2.35 22.80 14.45
C TYR A 105 3.82 22.53 14.78
N THR A 106 4.47 21.68 14.00
CA THR A 106 5.89 21.37 14.16
C THR A 106 6.75 22.63 14.09
N ASP A 107 6.52 23.48 13.11
CA ASP A 107 7.30 24.68 12.91
C ASP A 107 7.11 25.68 14.06
N THR A 108 5.88 25.89 14.49
CA THR A 108 5.55 26.80 15.59
C THR A 108 6.09 26.31 16.95
N HIS A 109 6.16 25.01 17.18
CA HIS A 109 6.57 24.41 18.46
C HIS A 109 7.97 23.77 18.40
N ARG A 110 8.75 24.01 17.37
CA ARG A 110 10.04 23.35 17.12
C ARG A 110 10.98 23.36 18.31
N ALA A 111 11.15 24.49 18.96
CA ALA A 111 12.03 24.62 20.12
C ALA A 111 11.62 23.72 21.31
N GLU A 112 10.33 23.48 21.47
CA GLU A 112 9.83 22.55 22.50
C GLU A 112 9.96 21.09 22.05
N LEU A 113 9.59 20.80 20.81
CA LEU A 113 9.62 19.45 20.27
C LEU A 113 11.04 18.87 20.16
N GLN A 114 12.05 19.72 19.95
CA GLN A 114 13.47 19.32 19.89
C GLN A 114 14.01 18.75 21.22
N LYS A 115 13.28 18.89 22.32
CA LYS A 115 13.65 18.26 23.60
C LYS A 115 13.40 16.76 23.64
N TYR A 116 12.69 16.22 22.65
CA TYR A 116 12.28 14.82 22.55
C TYR A 116 13.00 14.17 21.36
N ASP A 117 13.96 13.31 21.65
CA ASP A 117 14.86 12.68 20.68
C ASP A 117 14.44 11.27 20.25
N THR A 118 13.41 10.71 20.91
CA THR A 118 12.85 9.40 20.59
C THR A 118 11.37 9.48 20.24
N GLU A 119 10.90 8.56 19.40
CA GLU A 119 9.48 8.44 19.03
C GLU A 119 8.59 8.34 20.29
N ALA A 120 8.96 7.48 21.23
CA ALA A 120 8.18 7.24 22.44
C ALA A 120 8.06 8.50 23.33
N SER A 121 9.16 9.24 23.54
CA SER A 121 9.16 10.46 24.33
C SER A 121 8.34 11.58 23.68
N LEU A 122 8.49 11.74 22.36
CA LEU A 122 7.73 12.71 21.59
C LEU A 122 6.23 12.39 21.59
N LEU A 123 5.87 11.10 21.36
CA LEU A 123 4.48 10.66 21.40
C LEU A 123 3.83 10.90 22.77
N GLN A 124 4.56 10.62 23.85
CA GLN A 124 4.06 10.88 25.22
C GLN A 124 3.77 12.37 25.44
N TYR A 125 4.62 13.25 24.93
CA TYR A 125 4.38 14.69 24.97
C TYR A 125 3.14 15.06 24.15
N LEU A 126 3.05 14.62 22.88
CA LEU A 126 1.94 14.97 21.98
C LEU A 126 0.57 14.56 22.53
N LYS A 127 0.46 13.40 23.16
CA LYS A 127 -0.78 12.92 23.80
C LYS A 127 -1.34 13.88 24.86
N ARG A 128 -0.49 14.75 25.44
CA ARG A 128 -0.88 15.74 26.46
C ARG A 128 -1.26 17.10 25.88
N GLN A 129 -1.07 17.32 24.55
CA GLN A 129 -1.18 18.64 23.92
C GLN A 129 -2.55 18.96 23.32
N ASN A 130 -3.56 18.10 23.49
CA ASN A 130 -4.89 18.33 22.94
C ASN A 130 -4.88 18.64 21.41
N ILE A 131 -4.03 17.92 20.67
CA ILE A 131 -3.74 18.15 19.25
C ILE A 131 -5.00 18.11 18.39
N LEU A 132 -5.94 17.18 18.67
CA LEU A 132 -7.16 17.04 17.92
C LEU A 132 -8.02 18.32 17.94
N GLU A 133 -8.15 18.98 19.08
CA GLU A 133 -8.89 20.24 19.21
C GLU A 133 -8.20 21.40 18.49
N GLN A 134 -6.90 21.44 18.54
CA GLN A 134 -6.11 22.44 17.80
C GLN A 134 -6.28 22.23 16.30
N PHE A 135 -6.22 20.97 15.85
CA PHE A 135 -6.50 20.60 14.47
C PHE A 135 -7.92 21.00 14.04
N ALA A 136 -8.93 20.75 14.86
CA ALA A 136 -10.32 21.08 14.53
C ALA A 136 -10.49 22.59 14.27
N ARG A 137 -9.90 23.44 15.12
CA ARG A 137 -9.89 24.91 14.95
C ARG A 137 -9.16 25.34 13.67
N PHE A 138 -8.03 24.70 13.38
CA PHE A 138 -7.27 24.94 12.14
C PHE A 138 -8.11 24.56 10.91
N ALA A 139 -8.68 23.36 10.91
CA ALA A 139 -9.48 22.86 9.80
C ALA A 139 -10.72 23.76 9.52
N GLU A 140 -11.36 24.26 10.58
CA GLU A 140 -12.47 25.20 10.45
C GLU A 140 -12.06 26.52 9.81
N LYS A 141 -10.93 27.10 10.21
CA LYS A 141 -10.33 28.28 9.55
C LYS A 141 -10.00 28.04 8.09
N LYS A 142 -9.71 26.79 7.70
CA LYS A 142 -9.48 26.36 6.31
C LYS A 142 -10.78 25.97 5.56
N GLY A 143 -11.94 26.24 6.14
CA GLY A 143 -13.24 26.01 5.51
C GLY A 143 -13.78 24.58 5.63
N LEU A 144 -13.23 23.73 6.52
CA LEU A 144 -13.84 22.46 6.87
C LEU A 144 -14.69 22.63 8.12
N LYS A 145 -16.01 22.81 7.92
CA LYS A 145 -16.96 23.04 9.02
C LYS A 145 -16.84 21.93 10.07
N ARG A 146 -16.67 22.33 11.33
CA ARG A 146 -16.54 21.40 12.46
C ARG A 146 -17.77 20.50 12.63
N ARG A 147 -17.52 19.19 12.86
CA ARG A 147 -18.53 18.16 13.10
C ARG A 147 -18.08 17.24 14.22
N ASN A 148 -18.38 17.61 15.44
CA ASN A 148 -17.86 16.94 16.65
C ASN A 148 -18.09 15.43 16.65
N ILE A 149 -19.32 14.97 16.39
CA ILE A 149 -19.65 13.54 16.43
C ILE A 149 -18.77 12.75 15.46
N LEU A 150 -18.59 13.23 14.22
CA LEU A 150 -17.77 12.56 13.22
C LEU A 150 -16.29 12.66 13.54
N MET A 151 -15.84 13.79 14.07
CA MET A 151 -14.47 14.02 14.48
C MET A 151 -14.06 13.06 15.60
N TYR A 152 -14.86 12.97 16.66
CA TYR A 152 -14.55 12.07 17.79
C TYR A 152 -14.69 10.59 17.42
N LYS A 153 -15.61 10.24 16.52
CA LYS A 153 -15.69 8.89 15.97
C LYS A 153 -14.40 8.49 15.24
N SER A 154 -13.72 9.46 14.60
CA SER A 154 -12.44 9.26 13.91
C SER A 154 -11.23 9.64 14.76
N GLN A 155 -11.38 9.88 16.07
CA GLN A 155 -10.30 10.40 16.92
C GLN A 155 -9.00 9.62 16.78
N LYS A 156 -9.06 8.29 16.90
CA LYS A 156 -7.86 7.41 16.79
C LYS A 156 -7.15 7.55 15.45
N LEU A 157 -7.91 7.72 14.37
CA LEU A 157 -7.36 7.91 13.03
C LEU A 157 -6.71 9.29 12.89
N PHE A 158 -7.34 10.33 13.41
CA PHE A 158 -6.75 11.66 13.45
C PHE A 158 -5.47 11.67 14.28
N GLU A 159 -5.51 11.14 15.49
CA GLU A 159 -4.33 11.06 16.38
C GLU A 159 -3.19 10.32 15.69
N LYS A 160 -3.47 9.14 15.10
CA LYS A 160 -2.46 8.37 14.35
C LYS A 160 -1.83 9.20 13.23
N ASN A 161 -2.65 9.91 12.46
CA ASN A 161 -2.18 10.70 11.33
C ASN A 161 -1.41 11.96 11.78
N LEU A 162 -1.98 12.73 12.72
CA LEU A 162 -1.39 13.98 13.20
C LEU A 162 -0.07 13.73 13.96
N TYR A 163 -0.06 12.78 14.89
CA TYR A 163 1.17 12.44 15.62
C TYR A 163 2.23 11.87 14.68
N GLY A 164 1.84 10.96 13.76
CA GLY A 164 2.75 10.41 12.78
C GLY A 164 3.42 11.48 11.92
N ASN A 165 2.65 12.44 11.40
CA ASN A 165 3.21 13.54 10.61
C ASN A 165 4.16 14.43 11.43
N ILE A 166 3.85 14.70 12.71
CA ILE A 166 4.73 15.49 13.60
C ILE A 166 6.01 14.70 13.89
N ILE A 167 5.91 13.40 14.20
CA ILE A 167 7.06 12.50 14.39
C ILE A 167 7.94 12.48 13.13
N TYR A 168 7.33 12.34 11.96
CA TYR A 168 8.05 12.42 10.69
C TYR A 168 8.83 13.72 10.52
N ASN A 169 8.17 14.86 10.80
CA ASN A 169 8.77 16.18 10.64
C ASN A 169 9.94 16.43 11.61
N MET A 170 9.93 15.80 12.79
CA MET A 170 10.93 16.00 13.83
C MET A 170 12.04 14.97 13.81
N LEU A 171 11.70 13.68 13.62
CA LEU A 171 12.60 12.54 13.82
C LEU A 171 12.86 11.75 12.52
N GLY A 172 12.18 12.10 11.44
CA GLY A 172 12.39 11.47 10.14
C GLY A 172 11.59 10.19 9.91
N ILE A 173 11.92 9.54 8.78
CA ILE A 173 11.12 8.41 8.25
C ILE A 173 11.19 7.17 9.15
N GLU A 174 12.33 6.89 9.76
CA GLU A 174 12.53 5.69 10.58
C GLU A 174 11.61 5.70 11.82
N ALA A 175 11.61 6.81 12.56
CA ALA A 175 10.73 7.00 13.71
C ALA A 175 9.24 6.98 13.32
N TYR A 176 8.90 7.53 12.15
CA TYR A 176 7.56 7.50 11.60
C TYR A 176 7.09 6.06 11.33
N ILE A 177 7.90 5.26 10.65
CA ILE A 177 7.58 3.85 10.36
C ILE A 177 7.49 3.04 11.66
N GLN A 178 8.39 3.26 12.61
CA GLN A 178 8.33 2.63 13.92
C GLN A 178 7.00 2.93 14.63
N TYR A 179 6.55 4.18 14.60
CA TYR A 179 5.27 4.59 15.16
C TYR A 179 4.08 3.93 14.46
N LEU A 180 4.06 3.89 13.12
CA LEU A 180 2.96 3.30 12.36
C LEU A 180 2.84 1.79 12.59
N ASN A 181 3.97 1.09 12.66
CA ASN A 181 4.03 -0.36 12.80
C ASN A 181 3.46 -0.86 14.12
N GLN A 182 3.45 -0.03 15.17
CA GLN A 182 2.86 -0.38 16.47
C GLN A 182 1.36 -0.75 16.38
N THR A 183 0.67 -0.25 15.37
CA THR A 183 -0.78 -0.45 15.21
C THR A 183 -1.15 -0.96 13.81
N ASP A 184 -0.17 -1.29 12.98
CA ASP A 184 -0.42 -1.85 11.65
C ASP A 184 -0.80 -3.33 11.78
N LYS A 185 -2.04 -3.65 11.42
CA LYS A 185 -2.58 -5.02 11.55
C LYS A 185 -1.82 -6.04 10.71
N THR A 186 -1.27 -5.61 9.56
CA THR A 186 -0.48 -6.49 8.69
C THR A 186 0.86 -6.82 9.31
N VAL A 187 1.54 -5.82 9.87
CA VAL A 187 2.80 -6.02 10.59
C VAL A 187 2.60 -6.87 11.84
N LEU A 188 1.56 -6.58 12.64
CA LEU A 188 1.24 -7.35 13.84
C LEU A 188 0.90 -8.81 13.50
N LYS A 189 0.16 -9.04 12.40
CA LYS A 189 -0.13 -10.39 11.94
C LYS A 189 1.12 -11.12 11.46
N ALA A 190 2.02 -10.44 10.77
CA ALA A 190 3.30 -11.02 10.37
C ALA A 190 4.16 -11.43 11.58
N LEU A 191 4.22 -10.60 12.61
CA LEU A 191 4.91 -10.93 13.87
C LEU A 191 4.30 -12.15 14.55
N GLU A 192 2.97 -12.22 14.65
CA GLU A 192 2.24 -13.37 15.22
C GLU A 192 2.60 -14.68 14.49
N VAL A 193 2.63 -14.64 13.15
CA VAL A 193 2.98 -15.80 12.32
C VAL A 193 4.42 -16.25 12.56
N LEU A 194 5.34 -15.30 12.63
CA LEU A 194 6.76 -15.60 12.89
C LEU A 194 6.99 -16.16 14.30
N GLU A 195 6.33 -15.60 15.30
CA GLU A 195 6.42 -16.07 16.69
C GLU A 195 5.89 -17.50 16.86
N LYS A 196 4.86 -17.88 16.10
CA LYS A 196 4.32 -19.24 16.07
C LYS A 196 5.18 -20.23 15.28
N GLY A 197 6.23 -19.76 14.61
CA GLY A 197 7.08 -20.59 13.74
C GLY A 197 6.36 -21.06 12.47
N GLU A 198 5.26 -20.42 12.09
CA GLU A 198 4.50 -20.71 10.88
C GLU A 198 5.13 -20.03 9.64
N SER A 199 6.45 -19.88 9.64
CA SER A 199 7.17 -19.24 8.54
C SER A 199 7.11 -20.10 7.28
N PHE A 200 6.39 -19.62 6.29
CA PHE A 200 6.15 -20.15 4.96
C PHE A 200 5.19 -21.34 4.87
N PRO A 201 4.18 -21.26 3.98
CA PRO A 201 3.37 -22.41 3.66
C PRO A 201 4.28 -23.50 3.10
N LYS A 202 4.29 -24.66 3.74
CA LYS A 202 5.00 -25.84 3.26
C LYS A 202 4.48 -26.20 1.88
N ALA A 203 5.36 -26.68 0.99
CA ALA A 203 4.91 -27.32 -0.23
C ALA A 203 3.94 -28.46 0.14
N PRO A 204 2.87 -28.70 -0.66
CA PRO A 204 2.02 -29.84 -0.43
C PRO A 204 2.86 -31.12 -0.38
N GLU A 205 2.63 -31.98 0.61
CA GLU A 205 3.38 -33.24 0.77
C GLU A 205 3.08 -34.25 -0.35
N GLU A 206 2.04 -34.01 -1.13
CA GLU A 206 1.74 -34.82 -2.32
C GLU A 206 2.49 -34.30 -3.53
N THR A 207 3.41 -35.09 -4.02
CA THR A 207 4.02 -34.96 -5.36
C THR A 207 2.93 -35.11 -6.42
N VAL A 208 2.32 -33.98 -6.79
CA VAL A 208 1.58 -33.93 -8.04
C VAL A 208 2.61 -34.14 -9.14
N GLU A 209 2.52 -35.27 -9.87
CA GLU A 209 3.33 -35.48 -11.08
C GLU A 209 3.13 -34.29 -12.02
N ILE A 210 4.15 -33.46 -12.10
CA ILE A 210 4.13 -32.26 -12.94
C ILE A 210 4.25 -32.74 -14.38
N LYS A 211 3.14 -32.84 -15.09
CA LYS A 211 3.17 -32.85 -16.56
C LYS A 211 3.58 -31.44 -16.98
N VAL A 212 4.88 -31.26 -17.19
CA VAL A 212 5.44 -30.06 -17.82
C VAL A 212 4.95 -30.06 -19.25
N ASN A 213 3.94 -29.27 -19.54
CA ASN A 213 3.59 -28.95 -20.91
C ASN A 213 4.67 -28.01 -21.45
N ASP A 214 5.61 -28.56 -22.20
CA ASP A 214 6.72 -27.87 -22.86
C ASP A 214 6.27 -26.80 -23.89
N GLU A 215 4.98 -26.64 -24.12
CA GLU A 215 4.44 -25.70 -25.10
C GLU A 215 4.27 -24.25 -24.58
N GLY A 216 4.33 -24.00 -23.28
CA GLY A 216 4.12 -22.66 -22.71
C GLY A 216 5.31 -21.71 -22.86
N ASN A 217 6.50 -22.22 -23.11
CA ASN A 217 7.73 -21.42 -23.06
C ASN A 217 8.33 -21.08 -24.43
N LYS A 218 7.65 -21.40 -25.53
CA LYS A 218 8.18 -21.19 -26.92
C LYS A 218 7.49 -20.10 -27.75
N LYS A 219 6.55 -19.32 -27.21
CA LYS A 219 5.81 -18.34 -28.02
C LYS A 219 6.12 -16.85 -27.81
N GLU A 220 7.08 -16.47 -26.98
CA GLU A 220 7.43 -15.03 -26.81
C GLU A 220 8.87 -14.65 -27.22
N THR A 221 9.63 -15.54 -27.88
CA THR A 221 10.98 -15.20 -28.38
C THR A 221 11.09 -15.11 -29.90
N ALA A 222 9.99 -14.90 -30.60
CA ALA A 222 10.05 -14.74 -32.07
C ALA A 222 9.18 -13.57 -32.51
N GLN A 223 9.70 -12.35 -32.43
CA GLN A 223 9.48 -11.28 -33.40
C GLN A 223 10.34 -10.06 -33.05
N ALA A 224 11.64 -10.21 -33.17
CA ALA A 224 12.53 -9.18 -33.61
C ALA A 224 13.17 -9.70 -34.88
N ASP A 225 12.43 -9.68 -35.97
CA ASP A 225 13.02 -9.97 -37.24
C ASP A 225 13.09 -8.76 -38.16
N SER A 226 14.28 -8.57 -38.52
CA SER A 226 14.87 -7.85 -39.63
C SER A 226 13.95 -7.70 -40.85
N THR A 227 13.60 -6.47 -41.23
CA THR A 227 13.46 -6.11 -42.62
C THR A 227 14.36 -4.91 -42.90
N GLY A 228 15.63 -5.22 -43.07
CA GLY A 228 16.55 -4.37 -43.81
C GLY A 228 16.15 -4.42 -45.30
N LYS A 229 15.54 -3.36 -45.80
CA LYS A 229 15.60 -3.02 -47.21
C LYS A 229 16.33 -1.69 -47.35
N LYS A 230 17.55 -1.80 -47.89
CA LYS A 230 18.26 -0.66 -48.52
C LYS A 230 17.45 -0.14 -49.73
N PRO A 231 17.32 1.15 -49.93
CA PRO A 231 17.04 1.70 -51.25
C PRO A 231 18.37 1.91 -51.98
N SER A 232 18.45 1.31 -53.16
CA SER A 232 19.39 1.67 -54.20
C SER A 232 18.78 2.79 -55.07
N HIS A 233 19.61 3.73 -55.34
CA HIS A 233 19.54 4.92 -56.24
C HIS A 233 18.95 6.19 -55.68
#